data_cc260a6e8d151ce653bbc8c3a21c6454
#
_entry.id   cc260a6e8d151ce653bbc8c3a21c6454
#
_cell.length_a   1.000
_cell.length_b   1.000
_cell.length_c   1.000
_cell.angle_alpha   90.00
_cell.angle_beta   90.00
_cell.angle_gamma   90.00
#
_symmetry.space_group_name_H-M   'P 1'
#
loop_
_entity.id
_entity.type
_entity.pdbx_description
1 polymer ?
#
loop_
_entity_poly.entity_id
_entity_poly.type
_entity_poly.pdbx_seq_one_letter_code
_entity_poly.pdbx_strand_id
1 'polypeptide(L)'
;VMRSRRGSLETSQPAPEVAAELQAVRTETRELLLASNDNEQYSRRNNLRLCGVKSEANEDCRVTAARFIRDVLHVTDITDEDIEVAHMTAGSAQSTSAQQRRSTMLVRFCRRDRRDRVIRSRRILKGSHFAVTEDLTTLNIKTMNRLRNHERVRTTWSWNGKIFAILTNGKKVSVRPFQTVDELFSV
;
A
#
# COMPACT_ATOMS: atom_id res chain seq x y z
N VAL A 1 64.84 -4.24 2.05
CA VAL A 1 63.76 -5.07 2.61
C VAL A 1 62.77 -4.12 3.31
N MET A 2 61.70 -3.70 2.59
CA MET A 2 60.61 -2.90 3.17
C MET A 2 59.51 -3.81 3.66
N ARG A 3 59.27 -3.84 4.96
CA ARG A 3 58.12 -4.52 5.58
C ARG A 3 56.90 -3.59 5.53
N SER A 4 55.93 -3.97 4.68
CA SER A 4 54.59 -3.35 4.66
C SER A 4 53.83 -3.79 5.92
N ARG A 5 53.50 -2.84 6.78
CA ARG A 5 52.56 -3.00 7.90
C ARG A 5 51.14 -2.83 7.35
N ARG A 6 50.42 -3.92 7.12
CA ARG A 6 48.96 -3.91 6.98
C ARG A 6 48.38 -3.65 8.37
N GLY A 7 47.89 -2.42 8.59
CA GLY A 7 47.04 -2.11 9.74
C GLY A 7 45.68 -2.79 9.54
N SER A 8 45.39 -3.78 10.37
CA SER A 8 44.02 -4.32 10.51
C SER A 8 43.18 -3.25 11.15
N LEU A 9 42.15 -2.76 10.42
CA LEU A 9 41.07 -1.96 10.98
C LEU A 9 40.27 -2.88 11.92
N GLU A 10 40.60 -2.88 13.20
CA GLU A 10 39.73 -3.45 14.24
C GLU A 10 38.42 -2.63 14.27
N THR A 11 37.35 -3.26 13.80
CA THR A 11 35.98 -2.74 13.93
C THR A 11 35.63 -2.85 15.42
N SER A 12 35.91 -1.79 16.18
CA SER A 12 35.54 -1.70 17.59
C SER A 12 34.04 -1.82 17.74
N GLN A 13 33.55 -2.87 18.42
CA GLN A 13 32.13 -2.97 18.78
C GLN A 13 31.79 -1.81 19.72
N PRO A 14 30.60 -1.17 19.53
CA PRO A 14 30.20 -0.09 20.41
C PRO A 14 30.09 -0.56 21.86
N ALA A 15 30.44 0.30 22.81
CA ALA A 15 30.27 0.04 24.23
C ALA A 15 28.82 -0.39 24.54
N PRO A 16 28.58 -1.31 25.50
CA PRO A 16 27.25 -1.86 25.79
C PRO A 16 26.20 -0.78 26.09
N GLU A 17 26.58 0.31 26.71
CA GLU A 17 25.71 1.48 26.95
C GLU A 17 25.25 2.15 25.64
N VAL A 18 26.16 2.39 24.70
CA VAL A 18 25.87 2.97 23.39
C VAL A 18 24.98 2.02 22.57
N ALA A 19 25.21 0.71 22.68
CA ALA A 19 24.36 -0.28 22.00
C ALA A 19 22.93 -0.29 22.56
N ALA A 20 22.77 -0.16 23.88
CA ALA A 20 21.46 -0.08 24.53
C ALA A 20 20.72 1.22 24.16
N GLU A 21 21.41 2.37 24.18
CA GLU A 21 20.84 3.65 23.77
C GLU A 21 20.43 3.64 22.30
N LEU A 22 21.27 3.10 21.41
CA LEU A 22 20.96 2.94 19.99
C LEU A 22 19.71 2.08 19.78
N GLN A 23 19.56 1.01 20.58
CA GLN A 23 18.37 0.14 20.50
C GLN A 23 17.11 0.86 20.98
N ALA A 24 17.20 1.65 22.05
CA ALA A 24 16.11 2.48 22.55
C ALA A 24 15.64 3.50 21.49
N VAL A 25 16.58 4.25 20.91
CA VAL A 25 16.29 5.20 19.82
C VAL A 25 15.66 4.53 18.60
N ARG A 26 16.12 3.35 18.20
CA ARG A 26 15.52 2.58 17.10
C ARG A 26 14.09 2.16 17.39
N THR A 27 13.81 1.78 18.62
CA THR A 27 12.46 1.37 19.05
C THR A 27 11.51 2.57 19.00
N GLU A 28 11.91 3.69 19.61
CA GLU A 28 11.13 4.93 19.59
C GLU A 28 10.89 5.45 18.17
N THR A 29 11.93 5.47 17.34
CA THR A 29 11.80 5.86 15.93
C THR A 29 10.79 4.98 15.19
N ARG A 30 10.80 3.67 15.44
CA ARG A 30 9.86 2.72 14.83
C ARG A 30 8.42 2.99 15.29
N GLU A 31 8.21 3.29 16.55
CA GLU A 31 6.89 3.63 17.09
C GLU A 31 6.35 4.94 16.49
N LEU A 32 7.17 5.97 16.39
CA LEU A 32 6.83 7.25 15.74
C LEU A 32 6.47 7.05 14.26
N LEU A 33 7.24 6.24 13.53
CA LEU A 33 6.96 5.91 12.13
C LEU A 33 5.63 5.15 11.97
N LEU A 34 5.30 4.25 12.91
CA LEU A 34 4.01 3.55 12.90
C LEU A 34 2.86 4.49 13.18
N ALA A 35 2.98 5.36 14.18
CA ALA A 35 1.95 6.35 14.50
C ALA A 35 1.71 7.33 13.34
N SER A 36 2.79 7.83 12.73
CA SER A 36 2.72 8.70 11.55
C SER A 36 2.04 7.99 10.37
N ASN A 37 2.41 6.74 10.10
CA ASN A 37 1.80 5.91 9.06
C ASN A 37 0.30 5.68 9.30
N ASP A 38 -0.09 5.41 10.53
CA ASP A 38 -1.50 5.17 10.89
C ASP A 38 -2.34 6.44 10.69
N ASN A 39 -1.82 7.61 11.04
CA ASN A 39 -2.46 8.91 10.80
C ASN A 39 -2.58 9.22 9.31
N GLU A 40 -1.52 8.98 8.53
CA GLU A 40 -1.53 9.15 7.08
C GLU A 40 -2.56 8.19 6.44
N GLN A 41 -2.57 6.91 6.83
CA GLN A 41 -3.51 5.93 6.32
C GLN A 41 -4.96 6.28 6.69
N TYR A 42 -5.19 6.81 7.89
CA TYR A 42 -6.50 7.27 8.31
C TYR A 42 -7.02 8.42 7.45
N SER A 43 -6.15 9.39 7.08
CA SER A 43 -6.53 10.49 6.17
C SER A 43 -6.94 10.01 4.78
N ARG A 44 -6.40 8.87 4.33
CA ARG A 44 -6.69 8.23 3.04
C ARG A 44 -7.88 7.25 3.06
N ARG A 45 -8.56 7.11 4.20
CA ARG A 45 -9.61 6.08 4.39
C ARG A 45 -10.79 6.16 3.41
N ASN A 46 -11.06 7.36 2.87
CA ASN A 46 -12.12 7.59 1.89
C ASN A 46 -11.60 7.51 0.44
N ASN A 47 -10.32 7.26 0.23
CA ASN A 47 -9.72 7.23 -1.09
C ASN A 47 -9.75 5.82 -1.70
N LEU A 48 -9.97 5.77 -3.01
CA LEU A 48 -9.72 4.60 -3.85
C LEU A 48 -8.85 4.97 -5.05
N ARG A 49 -8.14 4.01 -5.56
CA ARG A 49 -7.39 4.10 -6.82
C ARG A 49 -8.10 3.25 -7.86
N LEU A 50 -8.56 3.89 -8.93
CA LEU A 50 -9.17 3.26 -10.09
C LEU A 50 -8.09 3.13 -11.17
N CYS A 51 -7.70 1.90 -11.50
CA CYS A 51 -6.64 1.62 -12.47
C CYS A 51 -7.22 1.21 -13.81
N GLY A 52 -6.65 1.73 -14.90
CA GLY A 52 -7.09 1.47 -16.27
C GLY A 52 -8.14 2.46 -16.77
N VAL A 53 -8.50 3.47 -15.97
CA VAL A 53 -9.46 4.50 -16.36
C VAL A 53 -8.85 5.39 -17.44
N LYS A 54 -9.58 5.60 -18.52
CA LYS A 54 -9.26 6.59 -19.55
C LYS A 54 -10.05 7.87 -19.23
N SER A 55 -9.37 8.99 -19.20
CA SER A 55 -9.98 10.31 -19.11
C SER A 55 -9.79 11.01 -20.46
N GLU A 56 -10.83 11.65 -20.95
CA GLU A 56 -10.73 12.50 -22.13
C GLU A 56 -10.18 13.88 -21.73
N ALA A 57 -9.57 14.56 -22.67
CA ALA A 57 -9.08 15.92 -22.45
C ALA A 57 -10.28 16.83 -22.09
N ASN A 58 -10.16 17.57 -20.99
CA ASN A 58 -11.18 18.50 -20.47
C ASN A 58 -12.44 17.85 -19.82
N GLU A 59 -12.47 16.53 -19.61
CA GLU A 59 -13.55 15.92 -18.84
C GLU A 59 -13.32 16.06 -17.33
N ASP A 60 -14.40 16.39 -16.58
CA ASP A 60 -14.33 16.37 -15.11
C ASP A 60 -14.03 14.95 -14.62
N CYS A 61 -12.93 14.79 -13.87
CA CYS A 61 -12.52 13.51 -13.34
C CYS A 61 -13.56 12.87 -12.40
N ARG A 62 -14.42 13.63 -11.74
CA ARG A 62 -15.51 13.09 -10.90
C ARG A 62 -16.56 12.42 -11.77
N VAL A 63 -16.96 13.05 -12.87
CA VAL A 63 -17.90 12.48 -13.84
C VAL A 63 -17.30 11.22 -14.48
N THR A 64 -16.02 11.26 -14.87
CA THR A 64 -15.31 10.10 -15.41
C THR A 64 -15.26 8.95 -14.40
N ALA A 65 -14.99 9.23 -13.11
CA ALA A 65 -14.97 8.23 -12.05
C ALA A 65 -16.34 7.61 -11.82
N ALA A 66 -17.40 8.43 -11.75
CA ALA A 66 -18.78 7.96 -11.58
C ALA A 66 -19.21 7.08 -12.76
N ARG A 67 -18.90 7.49 -14.00
CA ARG A 67 -19.14 6.70 -15.21
C ARG A 67 -18.42 5.33 -15.15
N PHE A 68 -17.14 5.31 -14.80
CA PHE A 68 -16.38 4.07 -14.63
C PHE A 68 -17.03 3.15 -13.57
N ILE A 69 -17.43 3.69 -12.43
CA ILE A 69 -18.04 2.93 -11.34
C ILE A 69 -19.36 2.32 -11.79
N ARG A 70 -20.19 3.07 -12.52
CA ARG A 70 -21.47 2.58 -13.06
C ARG A 70 -21.28 1.53 -14.15
N ASP A 71 -20.45 1.81 -15.15
CA ASP A 71 -20.38 1.03 -16.38
C ASP A 71 -19.49 -0.21 -16.23
N VAL A 72 -18.44 -0.15 -15.41
CA VAL A 72 -17.44 -1.22 -15.25
C VAL A 72 -17.66 -2.03 -13.97
N LEU A 73 -18.10 -1.38 -12.87
CA LEU A 73 -18.36 -2.06 -11.60
C LEU A 73 -19.85 -2.37 -11.39
N HIS A 74 -20.73 -1.89 -12.27
CA HIS A 74 -22.19 -2.04 -12.20
C HIS A 74 -22.78 -1.53 -10.87
N VAL A 75 -22.19 -0.46 -10.32
CA VAL A 75 -22.69 0.24 -9.13
C VAL A 75 -23.38 1.51 -9.59
N THR A 76 -24.71 1.43 -9.76
CA THR A 76 -25.51 2.44 -10.46
C THR A 76 -25.94 3.62 -9.60
N ASP A 77 -25.83 3.52 -8.28
CA ASP A 77 -26.26 4.54 -7.30
C ASP A 77 -25.13 5.45 -6.82
N ILE A 78 -23.97 5.40 -7.47
CA ILE A 78 -22.85 6.33 -7.23
C ILE A 78 -22.86 7.38 -8.33
N THR A 79 -22.90 8.64 -7.93
CA THR A 79 -22.84 9.81 -8.81
C THR A 79 -21.57 10.61 -8.55
N ASP A 80 -21.32 11.62 -9.37
CA ASP A 80 -20.21 12.57 -9.16
C ASP A 80 -20.37 13.41 -7.88
N GLU A 81 -21.60 13.58 -7.36
CA GLU A 81 -21.86 14.22 -6.07
C GLU A 81 -21.34 13.41 -4.87
N ASP A 82 -21.23 12.08 -5.00
CA ASP A 82 -20.63 11.21 -3.98
C ASP A 82 -19.09 11.33 -3.93
N ILE A 83 -18.49 12.04 -4.91
CA ILE A 83 -17.05 12.18 -5.09
C ILE A 83 -16.63 13.59 -4.74
N GLU A 84 -15.81 13.73 -3.69
CA GLU A 84 -15.26 15.01 -3.23
C GLU A 84 -14.18 15.51 -4.20
N VAL A 85 -13.23 14.62 -4.56
CA VAL A 85 -12.11 14.92 -5.45
C VAL A 85 -11.78 13.70 -6.30
N ALA A 86 -11.52 13.93 -7.58
CA ALA A 86 -10.93 12.94 -8.46
C ALA A 86 -9.86 13.58 -9.34
N HIS A 87 -8.73 12.91 -9.54
CA HIS A 87 -7.68 13.35 -10.45
C HIS A 87 -6.85 12.19 -10.98
N MET A 88 -6.34 12.34 -12.18
CA MET A 88 -5.40 11.38 -12.75
C MET A 88 -4.06 11.49 -12.03
N THR A 89 -3.50 10.35 -11.60
CA THR A 89 -2.14 10.31 -11.07
C THR A 89 -1.16 10.01 -12.20
N ALA A 90 -0.02 10.70 -12.21
CA ALA A 90 1.07 10.35 -13.11
C ALA A 90 1.42 8.87 -12.90
N GLY A 91 1.45 8.08 -13.97
CA GLY A 91 1.85 6.69 -13.91
C GLY A 91 3.24 6.60 -13.25
N SER A 92 3.42 5.67 -12.31
CA SER A 92 4.72 5.47 -11.67
C SER A 92 5.80 5.27 -12.74
N ALA A 93 6.76 6.18 -12.81
CA ALA A 93 7.88 6.13 -13.76
C ALA A 93 8.80 4.91 -13.54
N GLN A 94 8.58 4.14 -12.48
CA GLN A 94 9.39 2.96 -12.11
C GLN A 94 8.90 1.63 -12.73
N SER A 95 7.85 1.67 -13.53
CA SER A 95 7.39 0.46 -14.23
C SER A 95 8.14 0.29 -15.54
N THR A 96 9.00 -0.72 -15.62
CA THR A 96 9.88 -1.03 -16.75
C THR A 96 9.16 -1.64 -17.97
N SER A 97 7.88 -1.98 -17.87
CA SER A 97 7.12 -2.51 -19.00
C SER A 97 6.03 -1.53 -19.46
N ALA A 98 5.94 -1.33 -20.78
CA ALA A 98 4.93 -0.48 -21.42
C ALA A 98 3.47 -0.91 -21.09
N GLN A 99 3.28 -2.16 -20.72
CA GLN A 99 2.00 -2.74 -20.31
C GLN A 99 1.55 -2.35 -18.88
N GLN A 100 2.44 -1.83 -18.06
CA GLN A 100 2.19 -1.52 -16.64
C GLN A 100 1.95 -0.04 -16.35
N ARG A 101 2.04 0.84 -17.36
CA ARG A 101 1.66 2.25 -17.26
C ARG A 101 0.14 2.41 -17.38
N ARG A 102 -0.61 1.71 -16.54
CA ARG A 102 -2.06 1.90 -16.49
C ARG A 102 -2.33 3.27 -15.89
N SER A 103 -3.09 4.07 -16.63
CA SER A 103 -3.60 5.32 -16.09
C SER A 103 -4.35 5.01 -14.79
N THR A 104 -4.04 5.74 -13.73
CA THR A 104 -4.65 5.54 -12.42
C THR A 104 -5.30 6.85 -12.00
N MET A 105 -6.55 6.78 -11.62
CA MET A 105 -7.29 7.88 -11.06
C MET A 105 -7.39 7.71 -9.54
N LEU A 106 -7.00 8.72 -8.78
CA LEU A 106 -7.26 8.79 -7.35
C LEU A 106 -8.63 9.44 -7.16
N VAL A 107 -9.49 8.78 -6.38
CA VAL A 107 -10.86 9.22 -6.09
C VAL A 107 -11.06 9.27 -4.59
N ARG A 108 -11.47 10.43 -4.08
CA ARG A 108 -11.89 10.62 -2.69
C ARG A 108 -13.41 10.75 -2.63
N PHE A 109 -14.03 9.91 -1.83
CA PHE A 109 -15.48 9.90 -1.63
C PHE A 109 -15.87 10.81 -0.47
N CYS A 110 -17.02 11.50 -0.60
CA CYS A 110 -17.60 12.30 0.47
C CYS A 110 -17.98 11.41 1.67
N ARG A 111 -18.46 10.20 1.41
CA ARG A 111 -18.96 9.27 2.43
C ARG A 111 -18.28 7.91 2.33
N ARG A 112 -17.97 7.33 3.50
CA ARG A 112 -17.29 6.04 3.59
C ARG A 112 -18.14 4.87 3.10
N ASP A 113 -19.43 4.87 3.37
CA ASP A 113 -20.35 3.82 2.91
C ASP A 113 -20.38 3.71 1.38
N ARG A 114 -20.34 4.85 0.66
CA ARG A 114 -20.24 4.92 -0.80
C ARG A 114 -18.93 4.30 -1.29
N ARG A 115 -17.82 4.71 -0.69
CA ARG A 115 -16.51 4.14 -0.96
C ARG A 115 -16.46 2.62 -0.73
N ASP A 116 -17.03 2.16 0.40
CA ASP A 116 -17.03 0.74 0.77
C ASP A 116 -17.88 -0.09 -0.19
N ARG A 117 -18.96 0.46 -0.73
CA ARG A 117 -19.76 -0.17 -1.77
C ARG A 117 -18.95 -0.39 -3.04
N VAL A 118 -18.22 0.62 -3.49
CA VAL A 118 -17.38 0.54 -4.69
C VAL A 118 -16.25 -0.48 -4.51
N ILE A 119 -15.52 -0.46 -3.39
CA ILE A 119 -14.41 -1.40 -3.19
C ILE A 119 -14.87 -2.86 -3.06
N ARG A 120 -16.08 -3.12 -2.55
CA ARG A 120 -16.64 -4.47 -2.47
C ARG A 120 -16.97 -5.04 -3.86
N SER A 121 -17.36 -4.21 -4.81
CA SER A 121 -17.68 -4.63 -6.18
C SER A 121 -16.44 -5.00 -7.01
N ARG A 122 -15.22 -4.71 -6.54
CA ARG A 122 -13.97 -4.95 -7.28
C ARG A 122 -13.77 -6.40 -7.76
N ARG A 123 -14.47 -7.37 -7.17
CA ARG A 123 -14.33 -8.79 -7.54
C ARG A 123 -14.78 -9.06 -8.97
N ILE A 124 -15.71 -8.27 -9.51
CA ILE A 124 -16.19 -8.38 -10.90
C ILE A 124 -15.06 -8.12 -11.92
N LEU A 125 -14.01 -7.39 -11.49
CA LEU A 125 -12.87 -7.03 -12.33
C LEU A 125 -11.84 -8.17 -12.51
N LYS A 126 -12.08 -9.33 -11.89
CA LYS A 126 -11.14 -10.46 -11.99
C LYS A 126 -10.94 -10.88 -13.44
N GLY A 127 -9.70 -10.89 -13.91
CA GLY A 127 -9.35 -11.23 -15.30
C GLY A 127 -9.42 -10.06 -16.28
N SER A 128 -9.91 -8.88 -15.86
CA SER A 128 -9.90 -7.68 -16.69
C SER A 128 -8.59 -6.88 -16.54
N HIS A 129 -8.44 -5.87 -17.41
CA HIS A 129 -7.33 -4.91 -17.29
C HIS A 129 -7.60 -3.79 -16.27
N PHE A 130 -8.79 -3.74 -15.68
CA PHE A 130 -9.16 -2.79 -14.66
C PHE A 130 -8.82 -3.29 -13.26
N ALA A 131 -8.57 -2.37 -12.33
CA ALA A 131 -8.45 -2.71 -10.92
C ALA A 131 -8.95 -1.56 -10.04
N VAL A 132 -9.52 -1.91 -8.89
CA VAL A 132 -9.87 -0.95 -7.83
C VAL A 132 -9.16 -1.37 -6.56
N THR A 133 -8.37 -0.46 -6.01
CA THR A 133 -7.56 -0.69 -4.81
C THR A 133 -7.74 0.43 -3.80
N GLU A 134 -7.41 0.15 -2.55
CA GLU A 134 -7.29 1.20 -1.54
C GLU A 134 -6.07 2.08 -1.81
N ASP A 135 -6.16 3.34 -1.41
CA ASP A 135 -5.03 4.27 -1.44
C ASP A 135 -4.17 4.05 -0.19
N LEU A 136 -3.22 3.12 -0.30
CA LEU A 136 -2.33 2.77 0.79
C LEU A 136 -1.16 3.74 0.89
N THR A 137 -0.66 3.93 2.12
CA THR A 137 0.61 4.62 2.37
C THR A 137 1.78 3.87 1.77
N THR A 138 2.89 4.56 1.55
CA THR A 138 4.12 3.94 1.04
C THR A 138 4.59 2.79 1.93
N LEU A 139 4.49 2.93 3.26
CA LEU A 139 4.90 1.92 4.21
C LEU A 139 4.02 0.66 4.13
N ASN A 140 2.69 0.85 3.99
CA ASN A 140 1.75 -0.25 3.81
C ASN A 140 1.93 -0.96 2.46
N ILE A 141 2.22 -0.22 1.37
CA ILE A 141 2.55 -0.81 0.06
C ILE A 141 3.82 -1.67 0.15
N LYS A 142 4.89 -1.14 0.77
CA LYS A 142 6.14 -1.90 0.98
C LYS A 142 5.89 -3.17 1.79
N THR A 143 5.09 -3.08 2.85
CA THR A 143 4.70 -4.23 3.68
C THR A 143 3.95 -5.28 2.85
N MET A 144 2.94 -4.87 2.07
CA MET A 144 2.16 -5.78 1.23
C MET A 144 3.01 -6.45 0.15
N ASN A 145 3.93 -5.70 -0.49
CA ASN A 145 4.81 -6.25 -1.51
C ASN A 145 5.82 -7.25 -0.92
N ARG A 146 6.39 -6.96 0.26
CA ARG A 146 7.25 -7.90 0.99
C ARG A 146 6.53 -9.22 1.26
N LEU A 147 5.28 -9.15 1.73
CA LEU A 147 4.46 -10.34 2.01
C LEU A 147 4.14 -11.14 0.74
N ARG A 148 3.81 -10.47 -0.38
CA ARG A 148 3.52 -11.15 -1.66
C ARG A 148 4.67 -11.98 -2.18
N ASN A 149 5.90 -11.51 -1.95
CA ASN A 149 7.11 -12.16 -2.44
C ASN A 149 7.69 -13.19 -1.46
N HIS A 150 6.99 -13.46 -0.34
CA HIS A 150 7.48 -14.37 0.68
C HIS A 150 6.88 -15.77 0.50
N GLU A 151 7.72 -16.80 0.43
CA GLU A 151 7.34 -18.21 0.19
C GLU A 151 6.33 -18.78 1.19
N ARG A 152 6.37 -18.31 2.45
CA ARG A 152 5.45 -18.74 3.52
C ARG A 152 4.11 -17.98 3.53
N VAL A 153 3.84 -17.14 2.52
CA VAL A 153 2.60 -16.37 2.39
C VAL A 153 1.84 -16.80 1.14
N ARG A 154 0.62 -17.28 1.32
CA ARG A 154 -0.25 -17.77 0.24
C ARG A 154 -0.91 -16.64 -0.53
N THR A 155 -1.44 -15.63 0.17
CA THR A 155 -2.10 -14.46 -0.42
C THR A 155 -2.12 -13.28 0.53
N THR A 156 -2.24 -12.07 -0.03
CA THR A 156 -2.32 -10.82 0.73
C THR A 156 -3.42 -9.92 0.16
N TRP A 157 -4.05 -9.15 1.02
CA TRP A 157 -4.99 -8.10 0.63
C TRP A 157 -5.00 -6.98 1.64
N SER A 158 -5.58 -5.84 1.26
CA SER A 158 -5.87 -4.75 2.18
C SER A 158 -7.37 -4.60 2.41
N TRP A 159 -7.72 -4.16 3.60
CA TRP A 159 -9.06 -3.76 3.97
C TRP A 159 -9.01 -2.67 5.05
N ASN A 160 -9.67 -1.55 4.77
CA ASN A 160 -9.64 -0.37 5.64
C ASN A 160 -8.22 0.11 6.00
N GLY A 161 -7.32 0.07 5.02
CA GLY A 161 -5.92 0.46 5.20
C GLY A 161 -5.06 -0.54 5.96
N LYS A 162 -5.64 -1.60 6.54
CA LYS A 162 -4.91 -2.68 7.21
C LYS A 162 -4.50 -3.75 6.20
N ILE A 163 -3.33 -4.34 6.42
CA ILE A 163 -2.80 -5.42 5.59
C ILE A 163 -3.12 -6.77 6.24
N PHE A 164 -3.60 -7.70 5.44
CA PHE A 164 -3.90 -9.06 5.83
C PHE A 164 -3.15 -10.05 4.96
N ALA A 165 -2.82 -11.20 5.54
CA ALA A 165 -2.24 -12.32 4.82
C ALA A 165 -2.88 -13.65 5.23
N ILE A 166 -2.88 -14.62 4.32
CA ILE A 166 -3.06 -16.03 4.63
C ILE A 166 -1.70 -16.69 4.50
N LEU A 167 -1.25 -17.28 5.58
CA LEU A 167 0.02 -18.02 5.62
C LEU A 167 -0.14 -19.40 4.99
N THR A 168 0.97 -20.07 4.67
CA THR A 168 0.97 -21.42 4.08
C THR A 168 0.31 -22.48 4.98
N ASN A 169 0.33 -22.27 6.30
CA ASN A 169 -0.40 -23.10 7.27
C ASN A 169 -1.91 -22.85 7.31
N GLY A 170 -2.43 -21.94 6.48
CA GLY A 170 -3.85 -21.57 6.44
C GLY A 170 -4.27 -20.48 7.42
N LYS A 171 -3.41 -20.06 8.35
CA LYS A 171 -3.71 -19.02 9.33
C LYS A 171 -3.90 -17.66 8.66
N LYS A 172 -5.00 -16.97 9.00
CA LYS A 172 -5.26 -15.58 8.59
C LYS A 172 -4.73 -14.64 9.66
N VAL A 173 -3.87 -13.71 9.26
CA VAL A 173 -3.22 -12.73 10.14
C VAL A 173 -3.40 -11.31 9.63
N SER A 174 -3.45 -10.35 10.57
CA SER A 174 -3.28 -8.92 10.28
C SER A 174 -1.81 -8.58 10.48
N VAL A 175 -1.21 -7.89 9.53
CA VAL A 175 0.23 -7.60 9.53
C VAL A 175 0.44 -6.10 9.63
N ARG A 176 1.21 -5.68 10.62
CA ARG A 176 1.69 -4.30 10.75
C ARG A 176 3.02 -4.10 10.02
N PRO A 177 3.34 -2.89 9.58
CA PRO A 177 4.69 -2.59 9.11
C PRO A 177 5.75 -3.02 10.11
N PHE A 178 6.91 -3.43 9.61
CA PHE A 178 8.07 -3.94 10.39
C PHE A 178 7.89 -5.31 11.06
N GLN A 179 6.71 -5.90 11.12
CA GLN A 179 6.57 -7.28 11.56
C GLN A 179 7.22 -8.24 10.57
N THR A 180 8.00 -9.18 11.05
CA THR A 180 8.58 -10.23 10.22
C THR A 180 7.57 -11.36 10.00
N VAL A 181 7.77 -12.15 8.95
CA VAL A 181 6.88 -13.29 8.69
C VAL A 181 7.05 -14.37 9.76
N ASP A 182 8.26 -14.54 10.31
CA ASP A 182 8.53 -15.52 11.37
C ASP A 182 7.77 -15.19 12.65
N GLU A 183 7.70 -13.91 13.04
CA GLU A 183 6.86 -13.46 14.17
C GLU A 183 5.38 -13.83 13.98
N LEU A 184 4.87 -13.85 12.74
CA LEU A 184 3.47 -14.19 12.44
C LEU A 184 3.16 -15.68 12.60
N PHE A 185 4.18 -16.54 12.54
CA PHE A 185 4.03 -17.98 12.78
C PHE A 185 4.13 -18.35 14.26
N SER A 186 4.77 -17.51 15.07
CA SER A 186 5.04 -17.76 16.49
C SER A 186 3.88 -17.41 17.43
N VAL A 187 2.82 -16.76 16.91
CA VAL A 187 1.65 -16.30 17.71
C VAL A 187 0.46 -17.22 17.53
#